data_653ccfaadb2702b34fad8b320b771d01
#
_entry.id   653ccfaadb2702b34fad8b320b771d01
#
_cell.length_a   1.000
_cell.length_b   1.000
_cell.length_c   1.000
_cell.angle_alpha   90.00
_cell.angle_beta   90.00
_cell.angle_gamma   90.00
#
_symmetry.space_group_name_H-M   'P 1'
#
loop_
_entity.id
_entity.type
_entity.pdbx_description
1 polymer ?
#
loop_
_entity_poly.entity_id
_entity_poly.type
_entity_poly.pdbx_seq_one_letter_code
_entity_poly.pdbx_strand_id
1 'polypeptide(L)'
;MARPKLRVTAPPQPPARGVKASTWNLLLETGMRLIQEDGHIPSVAEVAVRSNVSRATAYRYFPSRSALVTAVIDTSLGPVRSFASDLTDGRARVHELFEKTFPRFKEFEAQLRAAAQLTLEQWALERAGLLEEVPYRRGHRVRILEHALAPLAPQLSPAVRDRLHRALSVVYGIEPFIILKDIWGLPDREVERIALWMADALIDAALRESALPAPRTVRRPARSNGAAAKARR
;
A
#
# COMPACT_ATOMS: atom_id res chain seq x y z
N MET A 1 17.20 5.29 -28.12
CA MET A 1 16.12 6.28 -27.96
C MET A 1 15.94 6.58 -26.48
N ALA A 2 16.01 7.84 -26.06
CA ALA A 2 15.81 8.23 -24.66
C ALA A 2 14.34 8.05 -24.30
N ARG A 3 14.04 7.33 -23.19
CA ARG A 3 12.68 7.20 -22.66
C ARG A 3 12.11 8.58 -22.35
N PRO A 4 10.87 8.91 -22.77
CA PRO A 4 10.22 10.13 -22.34
C PRO A 4 10.16 10.15 -20.81
N LYS A 5 10.63 11.23 -20.18
CA LYS A 5 10.47 11.42 -18.73
C LYS A 5 8.98 11.60 -18.44
N LEU A 6 8.34 10.55 -17.89
CA LEU A 6 6.97 10.64 -17.39
C LEU A 6 6.89 11.77 -16.36
N ARG A 7 6.07 12.79 -16.64
CA ARG A 7 5.85 13.89 -15.68
C ARG A 7 5.06 13.35 -14.49
N VAL A 8 5.68 13.37 -13.31
CA VAL A 8 4.98 13.11 -12.06
C VAL A 8 4.03 14.30 -11.84
N THR A 9 2.76 14.10 -12.15
CA THR A 9 1.70 15.03 -11.76
C THR A 9 1.26 14.72 -10.34
N ALA A 10 1.00 15.75 -9.53
CA ALA A 10 0.40 15.57 -8.22
C ALA A 10 -0.93 14.79 -8.35
N PRO A 11 -1.28 13.94 -7.36
CA PRO A 11 -2.55 13.23 -7.40
C PRO A 11 -3.72 14.24 -7.54
N PRO A 12 -4.74 13.89 -8.33
CA PRO A 12 -5.86 14.79 -8.56
C PRO A 12 -6.57 15.08 -7.24
N GLN A 13 -6.89 16.35 -7.02
CA GLN A 13 -7.60 16.81 -5.83
C GLN A 13 -9.08 17.04 -6.15
N PRO A 14 -10.01 16.58 -5.29
CA PRO A 14 -11.43 16.83 -5.50
C PRO A 14 -11.70 18.34 -5.42
N PRO A 15 -12.46 18.90 -6.39
CA PRO A 15 -12.87 20.30 -6.33
C PRO A 15 -13.79 20.55 -5.14
N ALA A 16 -13.64 21.72 -4.48
CA ALA A 16 -14.32 21.99 -3.22
C ALA A 16 -15.85 22.09 -3.34
N ARG A 17 -16.39 22.72 -4.41
CA ARG A 17 -17.84 22.98 -4.58
C ARG A 17 -18.24 23.23 -6.05
N GLY A 18 -19.57 23.18 -6.31
CA GLY A 18 -20.20 23.58 -7.57
C GLY A 18 -20.11 22.52 -8.68
N VAL A 19 -20.38 22.90 -9.91
CA VAL A 19 -20.44 22.01 -11.08
C VAL A 19 -19.17 21.17 -11.25
N LYS A 20 -18.01 21.71 -10.90
CA LYS A 20 -16.74 20.95 -10.96
C LYS A 20 -16.74 19.80 -9.98
N ALA A 21 -17.23 19.99 -8.76
CA ALA A 21 -17.33 18.92 -7.76
C ALA A 21 -18.38 17.87 -8.17
N SER A 22 -19.53 18.30 -8.72
CA SER A 22 -20.55 17.37 -9.21
C SER A 22 -20.03 16.52 -10.37
N THR A 23 -19.28 17.09 -11.31
CA THR A 23 -18.68 16.35 -12.43
C THR A 23 -17.61 15.38 -11.93
N TRP A 24 -16.76 15.80 -10.98
CA TRP A 24 -15.77 14.92 -10.34
C TRP A 24 -16.43 13.71 -9.69
N ASN A 25 -17.46 13.95 -8.86
CA ASN A 25 -18.17 12.88 -8.17
C ASN A 25 -18.85 11.92 -9.16
N LEU A 26 -19.52 12.45 -10.18
CA LEU A 26 -20.14 11.63 -11.23
C LEU A 26 -19.14 10.70 -11.92
N LEU A 27 -17.98 11.21 -12.31
CA LEU A 27 -16.92 10.41 -12.94
C LEU A 27 -16.36 9.38 -11.98
N LEU A 28 -16.12 9.75 -10.72
CA LEU A 28 -15.56 8.86 -9.68
C LEU A 28 -16.56 7.75 -9.35
N GLU A 29 -17.82 8.06 -9.09
CA GLU A 29 -18.88 7.09 -8.81
C GLU A 29 -19.10 6.14 -9.99
N THR A 30 -19.08 6.67 -11.23
CA THR A 30 -19.14 5.83 -12.44
C THR A 30 -17.95 4.87 -12.50
N GLY A 31 -16.73 5.36 -12.24
CA GLY A 31 -15.54 4.51 -12.20
C GLY A 31 -15.62 3.43 -11.12
N MET A 32 -16.07 3.79 -9.91
CA MET A 32 -16.24 2.83 -8.81
C MET A 32 -17.29 1.76 -9.13
N ARG A 33 -18.40 2.15 -9.77
CA ARG A 33 -19.45 1.23 -10.19
C ARG A 33 -18.97 0.27 -11.28
N LEU A 34 -18.25 0.77 -12.29
CA LEU A 34 -17.65 -0.08 -13.33
C LEU A 34 -16.66 -1.10 -12.75
N ILE A 35 -15.84 -0.70 -11.79
CA ILE A 35 -14.95 -1.62 -11.09
C ILE A 35 -15.74 -2.70 -10.34
N GLN A 36 -16.84 -2.32 -9.72
CA GLN A 36 -17.70 -3.27 -9.01
C GLN A 36 -18.37 -4.28 -9.96
N GLU A 37 -18.75 -3.82 -11.16
CA GLU A 37 -19.39 -4.66 -12.20
C GLU A 37 -18.38 -5.56 -12.90
N ASP A 38 -17.23 -5.03 -13.30
CA ASP A 38 -16.28 -5.66 -14.22
C ASP A 38 -15.01 -6.22 -13.55
N GLY A 39 -14.74 -5.84 -12.29
CA GLY A 39 -13.61 -6.33 -11.51
C GLY A 39 -12.23 -5.73 -11.90
N HIS A 40 -12.17 -4.78 -12.83
CA HIS A 40 -10.91 -4.15 -13.27
C HIS A 40 -11.00 -2.62 -13.32
N ILE A 41 -9.87 -1.93 -13.37
CA ILE A 41 -9.85 -0.46 -13.50
C ILE A 41 -10.20 -0.06 -14.94
N PRO A 42 -11.34 0.65 -15.16
CA PRO A 42 -11.73 1.12 -16.48
C PRO A 42 -10.76 2.18 -17.03
N SER A 43 -10.73 2.36 -18.33
CA SER A 43 -10.10 3.52 -18.94
C SER A 43 -10.87 4.80 -18.62
N VAL A 44 -10.17 5.94 -18.59
CA VAL A 44 -10.81 7.25 -18.39
C VAL A 44 -11.81 7.57 -19.53
N ALA A 45 -11.52 7.09 -20.74
CA ALA A 45 -12.42 7.22 -21.89
C ALA A 45 -13.74 6.45 -21.71
N GLU A 46 -13.65 5.26 -21.14
CA GLU A 46 -14.81 4.42 -20.83
C GLU A 46 -15.68 5.05 -19.73
N VAL A 47 -15.05 5.53 -18.65
CA VAL A 47 -15.77 6.29 -17.61
C VAL A 47 -16.47 7.51 -18.21
N ALA A 48 -15.83 8.26 -19.14
CA ALA A 48 -16.40 9.40 -19.79
C ALA A 48 -17.68 9.02 -20.57
N VAL A 49 -17.64 7.94 -21.36
CA VAL A 49 -18.80 7.43 -22.12
C VAL A 49 -19.93 7.04 -21.19
N ARG A 50 -19.64 6.25 -20.15
CA ARG A 50 -20.64 5.71 -19.22
C ARG A 50 -21.26 6.77 -18.30
N SER A 51 -20.57 7.90 -18.10
CA SER A 51 -21.06 9.05 -17.33
C SER A 51 -21.69 10.14 -18.21
N ASN A 52 -21.76 9.95 -19.53
CA ASN A 52 -22.21 10.96 -20.49
C ASN A 52 -21.46 12.30 -20.38
N VAL A 53 -20.15 12.23 -20.12
CA VAL A 53 -19.24 13.38 -20.03
C VAL A 53 -18.28 13.33 -21.22
N SER A 54 -17.90 14.49 -21.78
CA SER A 54 -16.92 14.49 -22.86
C SER A 54 -15.56 13.93 -22.40
N ARG A 55 -14.84 13.21 -23.29
CA ARG A 55 -13.50 12.70 -23.02
C ARG A 55 -12.55 13.80 -22.55
N ALA A 56 -12.57 14.97 -23.22
CA ALA A 56 -11.73 16.11 -22.84
C ALA A 56 -11.99 16.56 -21.40
N THR A 57 -13.25 16.57 -20.98
CA THR A 57 -13.63 16.90 -19.61
C THR A 57 -13.16 15.83 -18.63
N ALA A 58 -13.36 14.54 -18.93
CA ALA A 58 -12.93 13.46 -18.05
C ALA A 58 -11.40 13.44 -17.84
N TYR A 59 -10.62 13.58 -18.93
CA TYR A 59 -9.15 13.63 -18.84
C TYR A 59 -8.62 14.86 -18.10
N ARG A 60 -9.38 15.96 -18.05
CA ARG A 60 -9.02 17.12 -17.23
C ARG A 60 -9.10 16.82 -15.73
N TYR A 61 -10.02 15.95 -15.30
CA TYR A 61 -10.14 15.51 -13.91
C TYR A 61 -9.23 14.33 -13.58
N PHE A 62 -9.17 13.35 -14.46
CA PHE A 62 -8.39 12.14 -14.32
C PHE A 62 -7.50 11.94 -15.56
N PRO A 63 -6.28 12.49 -15.55
CA PRO A 63 -5.41 12.47 -16.74
C PRO A 63 -4.89 11.07 -17.11
N SER A 64 -5.08 10.06 -16.25
CA SER A 64 -4.65 8.68 -16.47
C SER A 64 -5.48 7.69 -15.65
N ARG A 65 -5.35 6.39 -15.93
CA ARG A 65 -5.91 5.32 -15.09
C ARG A 65 -5.34 5.38 -13.67
N SER A 66 -4.05 5.65 -13.54
CA SER A 66 -3.38 5.83 -12.24
C SER A 66 -3.98 6.98 -11.42
N ALA A 67 -4.37 8.08 -12.07
CA ALA A 67 -5.05 9.20 -11.41
C ALA A 67 -6.46 8.82 -10.95
N LEU A 68 -7.20 8.10 -11.78
CA LEU A 68 -8.54 7.60 -11.45
C LEU A 68 -8.47 6.63 -10.26
N VAL A 69 -7.59 5.61 -10.31
CA VAL A 69 -7.47 4.62 -9.23
C VAL A 69 -7.01 5.26 -7.92
N THR A 70 -6.18 6.30 -7.97
CA THR A 70 -5.80 7.04 -6.76
C THR A 70 -7.03 7.62 -6.08
N ALA A 71 -7.93 8.30 -6.82
CA ALA A 71 -9.16 8.86 -6.26
C ALA A 71 -10.13 7.76 -5.78
N VAL A 72 -10.25 6.66 -6.52
CA VAL A 72 -11.05 5.48 -6.11
C VAL A 72 -10.55 4.94 -4.77
N ILE A 73 -9.26 4.69 -4.62
CA ILE A 73 -8.69 4.14 -3.38
C ILE A 73 -8.77 5.16 -2.23
N ASP A 74 -8.58 6.43 -2.53
CA ASP A 74 -8.76 7.49 -1.54
C ASP A 74 -10.17 7.50 -0.95
N THR A 75 -11.18 7.31 -1.79
CA THR A 75 -12.58 7.20 -1.38
C THR A 75 -12.85 5.87 -0.66
N SER A 76 -12.32 4.76 -1.18
CA SER A 76 -12.50 3.44 -0.59
C SER A 76 -11.91 3.34 0.81
N LEU A 77 -10.74 3.91 1.05
CA LEU A 77 -10.13 3.95 2.38
C LEU A 77 -10.80 4.98 3.30
N GLY A 78 -11.33 6.08 2.74
CA GLY A 78 -12.03 7.12 3.50
C GLY A 78 -11.22 7.64 4.69
N PRO A 79 -11.81 7.68 5.92
CA PRO A 79 -11.14 8.20 7.11
C PRO A 79 -9.86 7.46 7.50
N VAL A 80 -9.71 6.19 7.11
CA VAL A 80 -8.51 5.39 7.44
C VAL A 80 -7.23 6.00 6.83
N ARG A 81 -7.34 6.74 5.73
CA ARG A 81 -6.19 7.46 5.13
C ARG A 81 -5.50 8.44 6.09
N SER A 82 -6.28 9.03 6.96
CA SER A 82 -5.82 9.97 8.00
C SER A 82 -5.98 9.35 9.38
N PHE A 83 -5.75 8.04 9.50
CA PHE A 83 -5.85 7.35 10.77
C PHE A 83 -5.04 8.08 11.84
N ALA A 84 -5.71 8.43 12.90
CA ALA A 84 -5.16 8.98 14.12
C ALA A 84 -5.74 8.21 15.32
N SER A 85 -4.94 8.08 16.37
CA SER A 85 -5.32 7.36 17.58
C SER A 85 -4.61 8.00 18.78
N ASP A 86 -5.35 8.14 19.86
CA ASP A 86 -4.84 8.65 21.14
C ASP A 86 -4.36 7.50 22.06
N LEU A 87 -4.49 6.24 21.63
CA LEU A 87 -4.03 5.10 22.41
C LEU A 87 -2.50 5.16 22.58
N THR A 88 -2.04 4.96 23.78
CA THR A 88 -0.60 4.96 24.14
C THR A 88 0.02 3.57 24.04
N ASP A 89 -0.79 2.52 24.00
CA ASP A 89 -0.34 1.15 23.74
C ASP A 89 -0.28 0.89 22.23
N GLY A 90 0.89 0.50 21.72
CA GLY A 90 1.09 0.33 20.29
C GLY A 90 0.37 -0.88 19.71
N ARG A 91 0.18 -1.96 20.49
CA ARG A 91 -0.59 -3.12 20.04
C ARG A 91 -2.07 -2.75 19.90
N ALA A 92 -2.63 -2.11 20.93
CA ALA A 92 -4.01 -1.65 20.90
C ALA A 92 -4.26 -0.68 19.75
N ARG A 93 -3.29 0.21 19.43
CA ARG A 93 -3.37 1.11 18.29
C ARG A 93 -3.35 0.39 16.94
N VAL A 94 -2.55 -0.66 16.80
CA VAL A 94 -2.56 -1.53 15.61
C VAL A 94 -3.91 -2.25 15.49
N HIS A 95 -4.45 -2.79 16.57
CA HIS A 95 -5.78 -3.42 16.57
C HIS A 95 -6.87 -2.41 16.15
N GLU A 96 -6.89 -1.21 16.73
CA GLU A 96 -7.82 -0.14 16.34
C GLU A 96 -7.72 0.20 14.85
N LEU A 97 -6.50 0.26 14.30
CA LEU A 97 -6.29 0.47 12.87
C LEU A 97 -6.94 -0.64 12.04
N PHE A 98 -6.74 -1.90 12.40
CA PHE A 98 -7.31 -3.04 11.67
C PHE A 98 -8.83 -3.04 11.78
N GLU A 99 -9.40 -2.83 12.97
CA GLU A 99 -10.85 -2.76 13.21
C GLU A 99 -11.52 -1.66 12.39
N LYS A 100 -10.89 -0.49 12.27
CA LYS A 100 -11.39 0.61 11.42
C LYS A 100 -11.25 0.33 9.92
N THR A 101 -10.30 -0.52 9.54
CA THR A 101 -10.00 -0.80 8.13
C THR A 101 -10.80 -1.96 7.56
N PHE A 102 -11.04 -3.02 8.34
CA PHE A 102 -11.72 -4.21 7.83
C PHE A 102 -13.11 -3.95 7.23
N PRO A 103 -13.99 -3.11 7.81
CA PRO A 103 -15.26 -2.77 7.18
C PRO A 103 -15.08 -2.14 5.79
N ARG A 104 -14.05 -1.30 5.63
CA ARG A 104 -13.72 -0.68 4.33
C ARG A 104 -13.22 -1.69 3.32
N PHE A 105 -12.42 -2.68 3.76
CA PHE A 105 -11.95 -3.75 2.88
C PHE A 105 -13.09 -4.64 2.40
N LYS A 106 -14.11 -4.90 3.21
CA LYS A 106 -15.31 -5.63 2.79
C LYS A 106 -16.16 -4.82 1.83
N GLU A 107 -16.43 -3.57 2.16
CA GLU A 107 -17.29 -2.68 1.36
C GLU A 107 -16.69 -2.39 -0.02
N PHE A 108 -15.36 -2.22 -0.10
CA PHE A 108 -14.63 -1.82 -1.31
C PHE A 108 -13.66 -2.91 -1.81
N GLU A 109 -13.96 -4.17 -1.56
CA GLU A 109 -13.08 -5.27 -1.94
C GLU A 109 -12.76 -5.27 -3.44
N ALA A 110 -13.77 -5.07 -4.30
CA ALA A 110 -13.58 -5.02 -5.75
C ALA A 110 -12.61 -3.90 -6.17
N GLN A 111 -12.76 -2.70 -5.61
CA GLN A 111 -11.91 -1.56 -5.91
C GLN A 111 -10.46 -1.78 -5.45
N LEU A 112 -10.28 -2.39 -4.28
CA LEU A 112 -8.95 -2.70 -3.73
C LEU A 112 -8.24 -3.81 -4.53
N ARG A 113 -9.00 -4.85 -4.95
CA ARG A 113 -8.49 -5.93 -5.81
C ARG A 113 -8.09 -5.39 -7.19
N ALA A 114 -8.94 -4.58 -7.80
CA ALA A 114 -8.67 -3.96 -9.10
C ALA A 114 -7.43 -3.06 -9.06
N ALA A 115 -7.23 -2.30 -7.97
CA ALA A 115 -6.02 -1.50 -7.76
C ALA A 115 -4.75 -2.38 -7.60
N ALA A 116 -4.86 -3.55 -6.97
CA ALA A 116 -3.76 -4.51 -6.87
C ALA A 116 -3.42 -5.10 -8.25
N GLN A 117 -4.43 -5.49 -9.02
CA GLN A 117 -4.29 -5.97 -10.39
C GLN A 117 -3.61 -4.93 -11.30
N LEU A 118 -4.06 -3.66 -11.25
CA LEU A 118 -3.43 -2.58 -12.03
C LEU A 118 -1.94 -2.44 -11.72
N THR A 119 -1.53 -2.61 -10.47
CA THR A 119 -0.11 -2.53 -10.09
C THR A 119 0.73 -3.62 -10.78
N LEU A 120 0.19 -4.84 -10.88
CA LEU A 120 0.83 -5.97 -11.56
C LEU A 120 0.86 -5.77 -13.07
N GLU A 121 -0.23 -5.30 -13.66
CA GLU A 121 -0.31 -4.93 -15.08
C GLU A 121 0.73 -3.88 -15.44
N GLN A 122 0.78 -2.78 -14.69
CA GLN A 122 1.73 -1.70 -14.91
C GLN A 122 3.19 -2.13 -14.72
N TRP A 123 3.46 -3.02 -13.77
CA TRP A 123 4.78 -3.63 -13.61
C TRP A 123 5.19 -4.40 -14.88
N ALA A 124 4.28 -5.19 -15.45
CA ALA A 124 4.56 -5.93 -16.69
C ALA A 124 4.78 -5.00 -17.89
N LEU A 125 3.93 -3.96 -18.04
CA LEU A 125 4.06 -2.94 -19.08
C LEU A 125 5.37 -2.15 -18.95
N GLU A 126 5.78 -1.79 -17.73
CA GLU A 126 7.04 -1.10 -17.47
C GLU A 126 8.25 -1.96 -17.91
N ARG A 127 8.25 -3.26 -17.60
CA ARG A 127 9.31 -4.17 -18.04
C ARG A 127 9.34 -4.36 -19.55
N ALA A 128 8.19 -4.35 -20.21
CA ALA A 128 8.09 -4.40 -21.67
C ALA A 128 8.42 -3.06 -22.35
N GLY A 129 8.59 -1.97 -21.61
CA GLY A 129 8.80 -0.63 -22.15
C GLY A 129 7.56 0.00 -22.79
N LEU A 130 6.36 -0.51 -22.44
CA LEU A 130 5.07 -0.12 -23.00
C LEU A 130 4.24 0.75 -22.04
N LEU A 131 4.72 1.04 -20.85
CA LEU A 131 3.99 1.89 -19.90
C LEU A 131 4.05 3.35 -20.32
N GLU A 132 2.88 3.93 -20.61
CA GLU A 132 2.73 5.31 -21.10
C GLU A 132 2.32 6.32 -20.01
N GLU A 133 2.02 5.84 -18.81
CA GLU A 133 1.60 6.69 -17.67
C GLU A 133 2.52 6.50 -16.44
N VAL A 134 2.46 7.44 -15.50
CA VAL A 134 3.12 7.26 -14.19
C VAL A 134 2.41 6.13 -13.44
N PRO A 135 3.14 5.09 -13.00
CA PRO A 135 2.52 3.95 -12.36
C PRO A 135 1.82 4.34 -11.05
N TYR A 136 0.68 3.73 -10.80
CA TYR A 136 -0.01 3.84 -9.53
C TYR A 136 0.83 3.22 -8.40
N ARG A 137 1.02 3.95 -7.31
CA ARG A 137 1.78 3.48 -6.14
C ARG A 137 0.88 3.39 -4.91
N ARG A 138 0.78 2.19 -4.34
CA ARG A 138 0.03 1.91 -3.11
C ARG A 138 0.82 2.34 -1.89
N GLY A 139 0.83 3.64 -1.57
CA GLY A 139 1.70 4.22 -0.53
C GLY A 139 1.03 4.51 0.83
N HIS A 140 -0.31 4.49 0.92
CA HIS A 140 -1.01 4.91 2.14
C HIS A 140 -0.62 4.10 3.37
N ARG A 141 -0.46 2.77 3.24
CA ARG A 141 -0.14 1.87 4.35
C ARG A 141 1.16 2.22 5.08
N VAL A 142 2.15 2.76 4.38
CA VAL A 142 3.45 3.10 5.00
C VAL A 142 3.26 4.10 6.12
N ARG A 143 2.62 5.24 5.82
CA ARG A 143 2.38 6.31 6.80
C ARG A 143 1.39 5.92 7.88
N ILE A 144 0.32 5.19 7.51
CA ILE A 144 -0.71 4.74 8.45
C ILE A 144 -0.09 3.80 9.49
N LEU A 145 0.71 2.82 9.06
CA LEU A 145 1.39 1.88 9.95
C LEU A 145 2.49 2.56 10.78
N GLU A 146 3.22 3.53 10.21
CA GLU A 146 4.19 4.31 10.97
C GLU A 146 3.52 5.01 12.17
N HIS A 147 2.35 5.63 11.94
CA HIS A 147 1.58 6.24 13.01
C HIS A 147 1.08 5.21 14.04
N ALA A 148 0.56 4.08 13.58
CA ALA A 148 0.07 3.02 14.47
C ALA A 148 1.19 2.44 15.36
N LEU A 149 2.40 2.30 14.83
CA LEU A 149 3.55 1.74 15.52
C LEU A 149 4.33 2.76 16.40
N ALA A 150 4.01 4.04 16.32
CA ALA A 150 4.75 5.09 17.02
C ALA A 150 4.92 4.82 18.53
N PRO A 151 3.92 4.31 19.30
CA PRO A 151 4.11 4.01 20.72
C PRO A 151 5.08 2.87 21.03
N LEU A 152 5.34 1.98 20.06
CA LEU A 152 6.32 0.90 20.22
C LEU A 152 7.76 1.38 19.97
N ALA A 153 7.95 2.53 19.35
CA ALA A 153 9.27 3.02 18.95
C ALA A 153 10.29 3.09 20.11
N PRO A 154 9.93 3.51 21.34
CA PRO A 154 10.87 3.51 22.46
C PRO A 154 11.32 2.13 22.93
N GLN A 155 10.56 1.09 22.63
CA GLN A 155 10.80 -0.29 23.06
C GLN A 155 11.58 -1.11 22.03
N LEU A 156 11.77 -0.57 20.81
CA LEU A 156 12.36 -1.27 19.68
C LEU A 156 13.66 -0.62 19.23
N SER A 157 14.66 -1.42 18.88
CA SER A 157 15.81 -0.88 18.16
C SER A 157 15.39 -0.36 16.77
N PRO A 158 16.10 0.62 16.18
CA PRO A 158 15.74 1.15 14.86
C PRO A 158 15.59 0.07 13.77
N ALA A 159 16.51 -0.91 13.76
CA ALA A 159 16.48 -2.00 12.78
C ALA A 159 15.27 -2.93 12.96
N VAL A 160 14.89 -3.24 14.20
CA VAL A 160 13.72 -4.06 14.51
C VAL A 160 12.43 -3.30 14.18
N ARG A 161 12.36 -2.01 14.51
CA ARG A 161 11.22 -1.16 14.17
C ARG A 161 10.99 -1.11 12.65
N ASP A 162 12.03 -0.87 11.86
CA ASP A 162 11.95 -0.83 10.40
C ASP A 162 11.51 -2.18 9.83
N ARG A 163 11.98 -3.28 10.38
CA ARG A 163 11.58 -4.62 9.97
C ARG A 163 10.13 -4.91 10.33
N LEU A 164 9.68 -4.58 11.56
CA LEU A 164 8.29 -4.72 11.98
C LEU A 164 7.35 -3.92 11.09
N HIS A 165 7.68 -2.67 10.78
CA HIS A 165 6.89 -1.82 9.89
C HIS A 165 6.71 -2.46 8.50
N ARG A 166 7.80 -2.97 7.91
CA ARG A 166 7.76 -3.66 6.61
C ARG A 166 6.97 -4.97 6.68
N ALA A 167 7.16 -5.76 7.72
CA ALA A 167 6.44 -7.02 7.91
C ALA A 167 4.93 -6.78 8.08
N LEU A 168 4.54 -5.81 8.91
CA LEU A 168 3.13 -5.43 9.06
C LEU A 168 2.53 -4.89 7.75
N SER A 169 3.31 -4.25 6.89
CA SER A 169 2.80 -3.81 5.59
C SER A 169 2.42 -4.96 4.65
N VAL A 170 2.86 -6.18 4.92
CA VAL A 170 2.46 -7.39 4.19
C VAL A 170 1.12 -7.92 4.70
N VAL A 171 0.88 -7.84 6.01
CA VAL A 171 -0.35 -8.36 6.63
C VAL A 171 -1.47 -7.32 6.74
N TYR A 172 -1.17 -6.04 6.56
CA TYR A 172 -2.11 -4.94 6.53
C TYR A 172 -2.37 -4.49 5.08
N GLY A 173 -3.46 -4.95 4.49
CA GLY A 173 -3.86 -4.61 3.11
C GLY A 173 -4.82 -5.62 2.54
N ILE A 174 -5.12 -5.48 1.25
CA ILE A 174 -5.99 -6.40 0.52
C ILE A 174 -5.33 -7.77 0.26
N GLU A 175 -4.00 -7.86 0.32
CA GLU A 175 -3.25 -9.06 -0.01
C GLU A 175 -3.60 -10.27 0.87
N PRO A 176 -3.70 -10.16 2.20
CA PRO A 176 -4.19 -11.27 3.04
C PRO A 176 -5.60 -11.72 2.65
N PHE A 177 -6.49 -10.76 2.31
CA PHE A 177 -7.84 -11.09 1.84
C PHE A 177 -7.80 -11.90 0.55
N ILE A 178 -7.00 -11.48 -0.45
CA ILE A 178 -6.85 -12.22 -1.71
C ILE A 178 -6.38 -13.65 -1.43
N ILE A 179 -5.32 -13.82 -0.65
CA ILE A 179 -4.74 -15.13 -0.38
C ILE A 179 -5.70 -16.01 0.41
N LEU A 180 -6.24 -15.50 1.52
CA LEU A 180 -7.05 -16.30 2.43
C LEU A 180 -8.44 -16.61 1.90
N LYS A 181 -9.03 -15.73 1.09
CA LYS A 181 -10.32 -15.99 0.43
C LYS A 181 -10.17 -16.85 -0.82
N ASP A 182 -9.23 -16.51 -1.71
CA ASP A 182 -9.16 -17.14 -3.02
C ASP A 182 -8.51 -18.53 -2.98
N ILE A 183 -7.53 -18.75 -2.09
CA ILE A 183 -6.84 -20.04 -1.96
C ILE A 183 -7.52 -20.93 -0.91
N TRP A 184 -7.93 -20.36 0.23
CA TRP A 184 -8.43 -21.12 1.37
C TRP A 184 -9.96 -21.10 1.49
N GLY A 185 -10.65 -20.24 0.73
CA GLY A 185 -12.12 -20.10 0.78
C GLY A 185 -12.64 -19.54 2.10
N LEU A 186 -11.81 -18.80 2.85
CA LEU A 186 -12.19 -18.34 4.19
C LEU A 186 -13.19 -17.18 4.14
N PRO A 187 -14.16 -17.14 5.06
CA PRO A 187 -15.04 -15.99 5.22
C PRO A 187 -14.29 -14.80 5.83
N ASP A 188 -14.78 -13.59 5.61
CA ASP A 188 -14.15 -12.33 6.06
C ASP A 188 -13.74 -12.35 7.54
N ARG A 189 -14.60 -12.86 8.44
CA ARG A 189 -14.31 -12.94 9.87
C ARG A 189 -13.06 -13.77 10.18
N GLU A 190 -12.83 -14.85 9.45
CA GLU A 190 -11.64 -15.68 9.63
C GLU A 190 -10.39 -14.98 9.08
N VAL A 191 -10.52 -14.27 7.95
CA VAL A 191 -9.43 -13.46 7.38
C VAL A 191 -9.00 -12.38 8.39
N GLU A 192 -9.95 -11.67 8.99
CA GLU A 192 -9.69 -10.66 10.01
C GLU A 192 -8.97 -11.24 11.22
N ARG A 193 -9.45 -12.38 11.73
CA ARG A 193 -8.86 -13.06 12.88
C ARG A 193 -7.42 -13.48 12.62
N ILE A 194 -7.14 -14.04 11.43
CA ILE A 194 -5.80 -14.46 11.04
C ILE A 194 -4.89 -13.24 10.86
N ALA A 195 -5.37 -12.16 10.24
CA ALA A 195 -4.59 -10.95 10.04
C ALA A 195 -4.19 -10.29 11.39
N LEU A 196 -5.10 -10.23 12.35
CA LEU A 196 -4.80 -9.74 13.70
C LEU A 196 -3.83 -10.66 14.43
N TRP A 197 -4.02 -11.98 14.36
CA TRP A 197 -3.09 -12.95 14.94
C TRP A 197 -1.67 -12.81 14.36
N MET A 198 -1.54 -12.62 13.05
CA MET A 198 -0.23 -12.37 12.40
C MET A 198 0.38 -11.05 12.89
N ALA A 199 -0.43 -10.00 13.03
CA ALA A 199 0.05 -8.71 13.52
C ALA A 199 0.58 -8.83 14.96
N ASP A 200 -0.15 -9.51 15.84
CA ASP A 200 0.28 -9.78 17.21
C ASP A 200 1.58 -10.61 17.28
N ALA A 201 1.66 -11.66 16.49
CA ALA A 201 2.85 -12.50 16.44
C ALA A 201 4.10 -11.71 15.98
N LEU A 202 3.95 -10.80 15.02
CA LEU A 202 5.03 -9.92 14.56
C LEU A 202 5.45 -8.90 15.62
N ILE A 203 4.50 -8.30 16.33
CA ILE A 203 4.77 -7.37 17.45
C ILE A 203 5.50 -8.11 18.57
N ASP A 204 5.03 -9.29 18.97
CA ASP A 204 5.66 -10.10 20.00
C ASP A 204 7.09 -10.50 19.63
N ALA A 205 7.31 -10.90 18.39
CA ALA A 205 8.65 -11.25 17.90
C ALA A 205 9.60 -10.04 17.97
N ALA A 206 9.11 -8.85 17.56
CA ALA A 206 9.90 -7.61 17.58
C ALA A 206 10.26 -7.18 19.01
N LEU A 207 9.29 -7.23 19.94
CA LEU A 207 9.52 -6.90 21.35
C LEU A 207 10.50 -7.86 22.01
N ARG A 208 10.34 -9.19 21.81
CA ARG A 208 11.28 -10.18 22.34
C ARG A 208 12.69 -9.97 21.81
N GLU A 209 12.85 -9.71 20.51
CA GLU A 209 14.17 -9.49 19.93
C GLU A 209 14.85 -8.23 20.49
N SER A 210 14.09 -7.15 20.70
CA SER A 210 14.62 -5.91 21.26
C SER A 210 14.95 -6.00 22.75
N ALA A 211 14.34 -6.91 23.49
CA ALA A 211 14.65 -7.18 24.89
C ALA A 211 15.92 -8.03 25.07
N LEU A 212 16.39 -8.72 24.03
CA LEU A 212 17.62 -9.51 24.09
C LEU A 212 18.86 -8.60 24.00
N PRO A 213 19.91 -8.85 24.79
CA PRO A 213 21.16 -8.11 24.64
C PRO A 213 21.72 -8.32 23.23
N ALA A 214 22.21 -7.23 22.63
CA ALA A 214 22.77 -7.27 21.28
C ALA A 214 23.79 -8.43 21.16
N PRO A 215 23.74 -9.24 20.10
CA PRO A 215 24.69 -10.31 19.90
C PRO A 215 26.10 -9.72 19.92
N ARG A 216 26.96 -10.23 20.83
CA ARG A 216 28.38 -9.88 20.88
C ARG A 216 28.94 -10.14 19.49
N THR A 217 29.29 -9.10 18.75
CA THR A 217 30.04 -9.26 17.51
C THR A 217 31.37 -9.92 17.86
N VAL A 218 31.48 -11.21 17.55
CA VAL A 218 32.76 -11.90 17.59
C VAL A 218 33.64 -11.24 16.57
N ARG A 219 34.54 -10.38 17.04
CA ARG A 219 35.56 -9.74 16.21
C ARG A 219 36.37 -10.89 15.57
N ARG A 220 36.14 -11.11 14.29
CA ARG A 220 36.90 -12.06 13.50
C ARG A 220 38.37 -11.63 13.61
N PRO A 221 39.30 -12.51 14.10
CA PRO A 221 40.70 -12.13 14.24
C PRO A 221 41.24 -11.71 12.87
N ALA A 222 41.93 -10.58 12.85
CA ALA A 222 42.59 -10.08 11.64
C ALA A 222 43.49 -11.20 11.12
N ARG A 223 43.30 -11.60 9.87
CA ARG A 223 44.23 -12.51 9.21
C ARG A 223 45.60 -11.80 9.17
N SER A 224 46.57 -12.29 9.92
CA SER A 224 47.95 -11.86 9.83
C SER A 224 48.44 -12.20 8.42
N ASN A 225 48.70 -11.22 7.61
CA ASN A 225 49.45 -11.38 6.37
C ASN A 225 50.85 -11.81 6.77
N GLY A 226 51.11 -13.13 6.71
CA GLY A 226 52.45 -13.66 6.79
C GLY A 226 53.23 -13.14 5.60
N ALA A 227 54.22 -12.31 5.90
CA ALA A 227 55.23 -11.86 4.99
C ALA A 227 55.98 -13.06 4.45
N ALA A 228 55.79 -13.40 3.16
CA ALA A 228 56.67 -14.33 2.46
C ALA A 228 57.99 -13.64 2.20
N ALA A 229 59.01 -14.09 2.97
CA ALA A 229 60.40 -13.69 2.81
C ALA A 229 60.91 -14.03 1.43
N LYS A 230 61.64 -13.08 0.82
CA LYS A 230 62.56 -13.26 -0.31
C LYS A 230 63.57 -14.39 -0.01
N ALA A 231 63.65 -15.36 -0.87
CA ALA A 231 64.88 -16.12 -1.08
C ALA A 231 65.36 -15.95 -2.50
N ARG A 232 66.55 -15.38 -2.64
CA ARG A 232 67.35 -15.29 -3.85
C ARG A 232 67.90 -16.70 -4.20
N ARG A 233 67.83 -17.11 -5.41
CA ARG A 233 68.99 -17.44 -6.30
C ARG A 233 68.44 -17.72 -7.68
#